data_03f1ada329f1636fb88a3b77a23df516
#
_entry.id   03f1ada329f1636fb88a3b77a23df516
#
_cell.length_a   1.000
_cell.length_b   1.000
_cell.length_c   1.000
_cell.angle_alpha   90.00
_cell.angle_beta   90.00
_cell.angle_gamma   90.00
#
_symmetry.space_group_name_H-M   'P 1'
#
loop_
_entity.id
_entity.type
_entity.pdbx_description
1 polymer ?
#
loop_
_entity_poly.entity_id
_entity_poly.type
_entity_poly.pdbx_seq_one_letter_code
_entity_poly.pdbx_strand_id
1 'polypeptide(L)'
;MMKKTPTSTKDSLPNKEMNDLPRLASAVLPLCSQHPGQCGLFPLEKSLDAFAARYRLAEMAEHTLDVQYYIWQDDMSGRLLFSALLAAAKRGVRVRLLLDDNNTPGLDDILRLLDSHPRIEVRLFNPFSFRLLRPLGYITDFSRLNRRMHNKSFTVDGVVTLVGGRNIGDAYFGAGEEPLFSDLDVMAIGPVVEDVADDFARYWYCKSVSPLQQVLDVPEGEMADRIELPASWHNDAMTHRYLRKMESSPFINHLVDGTLPLIWAKTRLLSDDPAKGEGKAKRHSLLPQRLFDIMGSPSERIDIISAYFVPTRAGVAQLLRMVRKGVKIAI
;
A
#
# COMPACT_ATOMS: atom_id res chain seq x y z
N MET A 1 50.68 -4.70 15.92
CA MET A 1 49.89 -4.04 14.87
C MET A 1 48.41 -4.19 15.20
N MET A 2 47.85 -3.20 15.91
CA MET A 2 46.45 -3.20 16.33
C MET A 2 45.60 -2.65 15.16
N LYS A 3 44.61 -3.43 14.66
CA LYS A 3 43.61 -2.98 13.70
C LYS A 3 42.58 -2.12 14.42
N LYS A 4 42.48 -0.84 14.02
CA LYS A 4 41.45 0.08 14.45
C LYS A 4 40.10 -0.31 13.76
N THR A 5 39.06 -0.52 14.57
CA THR A 5 37.67 -0.60 14.19
C THR A 5 37.19 0.78 13.69
N PRO A 6 36.43 0.88 12.58
CA PRO A 6 35.86 2.16 12.21
C PRO A 6 34.65 2.47 13.08
N THR A 7 34.68 3.60 13.75
CA THR A 7 33.59 4.24 14.49
C THR A 7 32.53 4.67 13.46
N SER A 8 31.33 4.16 13.62
CA SER A 8 30.12 4.60 12.91
C SER A 8 29.81 6.04 13.34
N THR A 9 30.07 6.97 12.47
CA THR A 9 29.51 8.31 12.53
C THR A 9 28.02 8.21 12.17
N LYS A 10 27.16 8.41 13.19
CA LYS A 10 25.76 8.77 12.95
C LYS A 10 25.75 10.13 12.27
N ASP A 11 25.58 10.15 10.95
CA ASP A 11 25.26 11.37 10.22
C ASP A 11 23.85 11.81 10.69
N SER A 12 23.85 12.80 11.58
CA SER A 12 22.67 13.61 11.86
C SER A 12 22.28 14.30 10.55
N LEU A 13 21.05 14.07 10.09
CA LEU A 13 20.44 14.80 8.98
C LEU A 13 20.65 16.31 9.19
N PRO A 14 21.07 17.07 8.17
CA PRO A 14 21.23 18.50 8.30
C PRO A 14 19.89 19.12 8.71
N ASN A 15 19.92 20.09 9.62
CA ASN A 15 18.81 20.94 10.01
C ASN A 15 18.23 21.62 8.75
N LYS A 16 17.34 20.94 8.06
CA LYS A 16 16.44 21.55 7.06
C LYS A 16 15.53 22.44 7.90
N GLU A 17 15.53 23.74 7.63
CA GLU A 17 14.64 24.66 8.33
C GLU A 17 13.21 24.15 8.22
N MET A 18 12.44 24.16 9.31
CA MET A 18 11.07 23.63 9.38
C MET A 18 10.13 24.21 8.32
N ASN A 19 10.50 25.33 7.72
CA ASN A 19 9.74 26.00 6.65
C ASN A 19 9.85 25.30 5.27
N ASP A 20 10.78 24.36 5.09
CA ASP A 20 11.02 23.63 3.85
C ASP A 20 10.47 22.18 3.87
N LEU A 21 9.77 21.80 4.94
CA LEU A 21 9.19 20.47 5.07
C LEU A 21 7.83 20.41 4.34
N PRO A 22 7.49 19.26 3.71
CA PRO A 22 6.13 19.03 3.21
C PRO A 22 5.08 19.26 4.29
N ARG A 23 3.90 19.73 3.89
CA ARG A 23 2.80 20.04 4.82
C ARG A 23 2.45 18.86 5.72
N LEU A 24 2.42 17.63 5.15
CA LEU A 24 2.18 16.42 5.94
C LEU A 24 3.31 16.17 6.93
N ALA A 25 4.56 16.35 6.53
CA ALA A 25 5.71 16.20 7.43
C ALA A 25 5.66 17.21 8.57
N SER A 26 5.38 18.48 8.26
CA SER A 26 5.23 19.55 9.26
C SER A 26 4.12 19.27 10.27
N ALA A 27 3.05 18.60 9.84
CA ALA A 27 1.94 18.22 10.72
C ALA A 27 2.25 17.01 11.60
N VAL A 28 2.87 15.94 11.03
CA VAL A 28 2.99 14.67 11.74
C VAL A 28 4.28 14.51 12.56
N LEU A 29 5.39 15.14 12.16
CA LEU A 29 6.66 15.02 12.89
C LEU A 29 6.60 15.53 14.33
N PRO A 30 5.95 16.66 14.65
CA PRO A 30 5.77 17.09 16.04
C PRO A 30 4.96 16.10 16.88
N LEU A 31 3.94 15.44 16.29
CA LEU A 31 3.16 14.41 16.98
C LEU A 31 4.02 13.17 17.28
N CYS A 32 4.81 12.72 16.30
CA CYS A 32 5.72 11.60 16.48
C CYS A 32 6.81 11.88 17.55
N SER A 33 7.28 13.11 17.64
CA SER A 33 8.31 13.49 18.64
C SER A 33 7.82 13.41 20.08
N GLN A 34 6.50 13.56 20.29
CA GLN A 34 5.86 13.38 21.61
C GLN A 34 5.69 11.93 22.01
N HIS A 35 5.83 10.99 21.07
CA HIS A 35 5.65 9.55 21.27
C HIS A 35 6.84 8.74 20.74
N PRO A 36 8.05 8.90 21.31
CA PRO A 36 9.25 8.29 20.76
C PRO A 36 9.17 6.75 20.74
N GLY A 37 9.47 6.17 19.56
CA GLY A 37 9.44 4.72 19.33
C GLY A 37 8.05 4.10 19.22
N GLN A 38 6.99 4.93 19.16
CA GLN A 38 5.63 4.52 18.89
C GLN A 38 5.17 5.07 17.53
N CYS A 39 4.14 4.44 16.98
CA CYS A 39 3.47 4.89 15.77
C CYS A 39 2.06 5.39 16.13
N GLY A 40 1.63 6.48 15.50
CA GLY A 40 0.25 6.93 15.57
C GLY A 40 -0.58 6.19 14.52
N LEU A 41 -1.59 5.46 14.96
CA LEU A 41 -2.43 4.61 14.13
C LEU A 41 -3.85 5.16 14.09
N PHE A 42 -4.47 5.17 12.92
CA PHE A 42 -5.87 5.52 12.74
C PHE A 42 -6.60 4.45 11.92
N PRO A 43 -7.52 3.67 12.52
CA PRO A 43 -8.30 2.67 11.81
C PRO A 43 -9.27 3.32 10.81
N LEU A 44 -9.24 2.84 9.57
CA LEU A 44 -10.16 3.23 8.49
C LEU A 44 -11.21 2.13 8.32
N GLU A 45 -12.16 2.07 9.25
CA GLU A 45 -13.17 1.01 9.31
C GLU A 45 -14.15 1.10 8.14
N LYS A 46 -14.63 2.32 7.84
CA LYS A 46 -15.59 2.55 6.76
C LYS A 46 -14.90 2.59 5.41
N SER A 47 -15.44 1.83 4.48
CA SER A 47 -14.88 1.66 3.13
C SER A 47 -14.71 2.98 2.38
N LEU A 48 -15.73 3.85 2.41
CA LEU A 48 -15.65 5.16 1.77
C LEU A 48 -14.66 6.11 2.45
N ASP A 49 -14.45 6.00 3.78
CA ASP A 49 -13.42 6.77 4.47
C ASP A 49 -12.02 6.29 4.05
N ALA A 50 -11.85 4.98 3.88
CA ALA A 50 -10.61 4.40 3.37
C ALA A 50 -10.29 4.83 1.93
N PHE A 51 -11.31 4.96 1.07
CA PHE A 51 -11.17 5.52 -0.27
C PHE A 51 -10.79 7.02 -0.21
N ALA A 52 -11.58 7.82 0.52
CA ALA A 52 -11.37 9.25 0.66
C ALA A 52 -9.98 9.57 1.23
N ALA A 53 -9.50 8.78 2.20
CA ALA A 53 -8.16 8.94 2.76
C ALA A 53 -7.07 8.81 1.68
N ARG A 54 -7.15 7.79 0.79
CA ARG A 54 -6.20 7.63 -0.33
C ARG A 54 -6.23 8.81 -1.29
N TYR A 55 -7.42 9.20 -1.68
CA TYR A 55 -7.62 10.30 -2.62
C TYR A 55 -7.09 11.62 -2.05
N ARG A 56 -7.49 11.97 -0.83
CA ARG A 56 -7.07 13.20 -0.15
C ARG A 56 -5.57 13.22 0.15
N LEU A 57 -4.97 12.09 0.52
CA LEU A 57 -3.52 11.98 0.70
C LEU A 57 -2.77 12.16 -0.63
N ALA A 58 -3.30 11.64 -1.75
CA ALA A 58 -2.71 11.90 -3.07
C ALA A 58 -2.76 13.40 -3.44
N GLU A 59 -3.84 14.09 -3.09
CA GLU A 59 -3.94 15.56 -3.29
C GLU A 59 -2.93 16.32 -2.42
N MET A 60 -2.63 15.83 -1.22
CA MET A 60 -1.70 16.46 -0.28
C MET A 60 -0.23 16.16 -0.55
N ALA A 61 0.07 15.16 -1.38
CA ALA A 61 1.44 14.79 -1.73
C ALA A 61 2.19 15.96 -2.39
N GLU A 62 3.40 16.22 -1.92
CA GLU A 62 4.28 17.29 -2.42
C GLU A 62 5.57 16.73 -3.07
N HIS A 63 6.06 15.55 -2.63
CA HIS A 63 7.33 15.00 -3.11
C HIS A 63 7.20 13.61 -3.70
N THR A 64 6.59 12.66 -2.97
CA THR A 64 6.58 11.26 -3.39
C THR A 64 5.25 10.55 -3.07
N LEU A 65 4.87 9.64 -3.98
CA LEU A 65 3.81 8.67 -3.79
C LEU A 65 4.35 7.28 -4.15
N ASP A 66 4.39 6.38 -3.17
CA ASP A 66 4.75 4.98 -3.36
C ASP A 66 3.50 4.13 -3.16
N VAL A 67 3.04 3.52 -4.24
CA VAL A 67 1.72 2.87 -4.31
C VAL A 67 1.90 1.42 -4.76
N GLN A 68 1.46 0.47 -3.94
CA GLN A 68 1.59 -0.96 -4.20
C GLN A 68 0.26 -1.68 -3.95
N TYR A 69 -0.23 -2.42 -4.98
CA TYR A 69 -1.49 -3.16 -4.86
C TYR A 69 -1.44 -4.51 -5.56
N TYR A 70 -2.18 -5.46 -4.96
CA TYR A 70 -2.42 -6.77 -5.56
C TYR A 70 -3.50 -6.72 -6.63
N ILE A 71 -4.64 -6.05 -6.35
CA ILE A 71 -5.73 -5.86 -7.32
C ILE A 71 -5.96 -4.36 -7.52
N TRP A 72 -6.11 -3.97 -8.79
CA TRP A 72 -6.59 -2.65 -9.19
C TRP A 72 -7.54 -2.84 -10.34
N GLN A 73 -8.80 -2.44 -10.15
CA GLN A 73 -9.85 -2.64 -11.13
C GLN A 73 -10.06 -1.41 -12.00
N ASP A 74 -10.50 -1.62 -13.25
CA ASP A 74 -10.93 -0.56 -14.15
C ASP A 74 -12.40 -0.23 -13.89
N ASP A 75 -12.64 0.35 -12.70
CA ASP A 75 -13.95 0.79 -12.25
C ASP A 75 -13.88 2.23 -11.71
N MET A 76 -14.96 2.75 -11.13
CA MET A 76 -15.04 4.13 -10.66
C MET A 76 -13.92 4.47 -9.69
N SER A 77 -13.76 3.68 -8.63
CA SER A 77 -12.74 3.93 -7.61
C SER A 77 -11.33 3.81 -8.16
N GLY A 78 -11.08 2.84 -9.06
CA GLY A 78 -9.81 2.65 -9.71
C GLY A 78 -9.42 3.84 -10.59
N ARG A 79 -10.33 4.33 -11.44
CA ARG A 79 -10.06 5.48 -12.33
C ARG A 79 -9.93 6.79 -11.57
N LEU A 80 -10.74 7.02 -10.52
CA LEU A 80 -10.60 8.20 -9.68
C LEU A 80 -9.23 8.25 -8.99
N LEU A 81 -8.75 7.13 -8.46
CA LEU A 81 -7.42 7.10 -7.84
C LEU A 81 -6.30 7.21 -8.87
N PHE A 82 -6.40 6.61 -10.06
CA PHE A 82 -5.44 6.86 -11.14
C PHE A 82 -5.40 8.35 -11.52
N SER A 83 -6.56 8.99 -11.60
CA SER A 83 -6.64 10.45 -11.86
C SER A 83 -5.96 11.26 -10.77
N ALA A 84 -6.10 10.87 -9.50
CA ALA A 84 -5.42 11.52 -8.39
C ALA A 84 -3.88 11.35 -8.45
N LEU A 85 -3.38 10.17 -8.85
CA LEU A 85 -1.95 9.93 -9.06
C LEU A 85 -1.40 10.80 -10.20
N LEU A 86 -2.11 10.86 -11.34
CA LEU A 86 -1.74 11.70 -12.48
C LEU A 86 -1.73 13.19 -12.09
N ALA A 87 -2.75 13.65 -11.36
CA ALA A 87 -2.83 15.02 -10.87
C ALA A 87 -1.68 15.36 -9.89
N ALA A 88 -1.28 14.42 -9.03
CA ALA A 88 -0.11 14.57 -8.17
C ALA A 88 1.18 14.70 -8.99
N ALA A 89 1.37 13.86 -9.99
CA ALA A 89 2.53 13.90 -10.88
C ALA A 89 2.62 15.24 -11.64
N LYS A 90 1.50 15.76 -12.12
CA LYS A 90 1.42 17.10 -12.77
C LYS A 90 1.80 18.26 -11.82
N ARG A 91 1.61 18.08 -10.52
CA ARG A 91 2.13 19.04 -9.52
C ARG A 91 3.62 18.89 -9.25
N GLY A 92 4.29 17.88 -9.84
CA GLY A 92 5.72 17.60 -9.67
C GLY A 92 6.03 16.45 -8.70
N VAL A 93 5.03 15.80 -8.13
CA VAL A 93 5.21 14.63 -7.25
C VAL A 93 5.78 13.45 -8.05
N ARG A 94 6.79 12.76 -7.50
CA ARG A 94 7.28 11.50 -8.06
C ARG A 94 6.38 10.36 -7.62
N VAL A 95 5.77 9.68 -8.58
CA VAL A 95 4.87 8.54 -8.35
C VAL A 95 5.54 7.24 -8.77
N ARG A 96 5.59 6.25 -7.89
CA ARG A 96 5.95 4.87 -8.18
C ARG A 96 4.73 3.98 -7.96
N LEU A 97 4.29 3.32 -9.03
CA LEU A 97 3.12 2.43 -9.00
C LEU A 97 3.56 0.99 -9.27
N LEU A 98 3.41 0.11 -8.28
CA LEU A 98 3.70 -1.32 -8.38
C LEU A 98 2.41 -2.14 -8.30
N LEU A 99 2.08 -2.84 -9.38
CA LEU A 99 0.90 -3.69 -9.46
C LEU A 99 1.26 -5.15 -9.71
N ASP A 100 0.50 -6.07 -9.14
CA ASP A 100 0.59 -7.47 -9.52
C ASP A 100 -0.11 -7.68 -10.87
N ASP A 101 0.61 -8.18 -11.86
CA ASP A 101 0.11 -8.26 -13.24
C ASP A 101 -1.08 -9.21 -13.44
N ASN A 102 -1.30 -10.13 -12.50
CA ASN A 102 -2.45 -11.04 -12.59
C ASN A 102 -3.80 -10.30 -12.55
N ASN A 103 -3.82 -9.16 -11.90
CA ASN A 103 -5.04 -8.40 -11.63
C ASN A 103 -5.06 -7.05 -12.34
N THR A 104 -4.45 -6.98 -13.53
CA THR A 104 -4.43 -5.81 -14.42
C THR A 104 -5.09 -6.03 -15.79
N PRO A 105 -6.03 -7.01 -15.99
CA PRO A 105 -6.73 -7.09 -17.27
C PRO A 105 -7.51 -5.80 -17.55
N GLY A 106 -7.39 -5.30 -18.79
CA GLY A 106 -8.09 -4.09 -19.21
C GLY A 106 -7.39 -2.77 -18.85
N LEU A 107 -6.32 -2.80 -18.04
CA LEU A 107 -5.64 -1.58 -17.61
C LEU A 107 -4.52 -1.11 -18.55
N ASP A 108 -4.19 -1.86 -19.61
CA ASP A 108 -2.99 -1.60 -20.41
C ASP A 108 -2.91 -0.17 -20.92
N ASP A 109 -4.00 0.40 -21.41
CA ASP A 109 -4.03 1.77 -21.95
C ASP A 109 -3.88 2.84 -20.87
N ILE A 110 -4.52 2.63 -19.71
CA ILE A 110 -4.38 3.55 -18.57
C ILE A 110 -2.96 3.47 -18.00
N LEU A 111 -2.38 2.27 -17.92
CA LEU A 111 -1.00 2.11 -17.43
C LEU A 111 0.01 2.74 -18.38
N ARG A 112 -0.17 2.62 -19.73
CA ARG A 112 0.64 3.33 -20.72
C ARG A 112 0.54 4.84 -20.56
N LEU A 113 -0.69 5.36 -20.39
CA LEU A 113 -0.92 6.77 -20.16
C LEU A 113 -0.19 7.26 -18.91
N LEU A 114 -0.29 6.54 -17.81
CA LEU A 114 0.41 6.91 -16.57
C LEU A 114 1.92 6.88 -16.73
N ASP A 115 2.48 5.80 -17.29
CA ASP A 115 3.92 5.61 -17.45
C ASP A 115 4.53 6.54 -18.51
N SER A 116 3.74 7.13 -19.42
CA SER A 116 4.18 8.17 -20.36
C SER A 116 4.49 9.51 -19.67
N HIS A 117 3.97 9.74 -18.46
CA HIS A 117 4.24 10.96 -17.71
C HIS A 117 5.62 10.89 -17.03
N PRO A 118 6.52 11.87 -17.17
CA PRO A 118 7.92 11.81 -16.73
C PRO A 118 8.10 11.68 -15.19
N ARG A 119 7.06 11.92 -14.42
CA ARG A 119 7.06 11.79 -12.96
C ARG A 119 6.40 10.52 -12.45
N ILE A 120 5.87 9.66 -13.34
CA ILE A 120 5.26 8.38 -12.98
C ILE A 120 6.10 7.24 -13.52
N GLU A 121 6.41 6.28 -12.69
CA GLU A 121 7.00 5.01 -13.10
C GLU A 121 6.10 3.87 -12.68
N VAL A 122 5.67 3.06 -13.65
CA VAL A 122 4.83 1.88 -13.42
C VAL A 122 5.68 0.63 -13.55
N ARG A 123 5.56 -0.27 -12.57
CA ARG A 123 6.18 -1.60 -12.62
C ARG A 123 5.15 -2.68 -12.37
N LEU A 124 5.36 -3.84 -12.99
CA LEU A 124 4.50 -5.01 -12.85
C LEU A 124 5.24 -6.16 -12.17
N PHE A 125 4.62 -6.73 -11.14
CA PHE A 125 5.12 -7.92 -10.45
C PHE A 125 4.66 -9.18 -11.18
N ASN A 126 5.59 -10.08 -11.48
CA ASN A 126 5.39 -11.33 -12.21
C ASN A 126 4.55 -11.16 -13.49
N PRO A 127 5.00 -10.30 -14.45
CA PRO A 127 4.23 -10.04 -15.66
C PRO A 127 4.06 -11.29 -16.52
N PHE A 128 2.91 -11.35 -17.21
CA PHE A 128 2.64 -12.40 -18.19
C PHE A 128 3.44 -12.14 -19.47
N SER A 129 4.09 -13.18 -19.97
CA SER A 129 4.80 -13.12 -21.26
C SER A 129 3.82 -12.93 -22.44
N PHE A 130 2.59 -13.45 -22.30
CA PHE A 130 1.52 -13.35 -23.31
C PHE A 130 0.28 -12.68 -22.70
N ARG A 131 0.26 -11.36 -22.65
CA ARG A 131 -0.82 -10.60 -22.01
C ARG A 131 -2.18 -10.74 -22.70
N LEU A 132 -2.21 -10.85 -24.02
CA LEU A 132 -3.44 -11.08 -24.78
C LEU A 132 -4.07 -12.45 -24.55
N LEU A 133 -3.25 -13.45 -24.19
CA LEU A 133 -3.65 -14.84 -23.97
C LEU A 133 -3.16 -15.33 -22.59
N ARG A 134 -3.44 -14.56 -21.53
CA ARG A 134 -3.01 -14.87 -20.15
C ARG A 134 -3.29 -16.31 -19.70
N PRO A 135 -4.42 -16.97 -20.08
CA PRO A 135 -4.63 -18.37 -19.73
C PRO A 135 -3.55 -19.32 -20.25
N LEU A 136 -2.95 -19.05 -21.41
CA LEU A 136 -1.85 -19.88 -21.94
C LEU A 136 -0.59 -19.78 -21.06
N GLY A 137 -0.36 -18.62 -20.45
CA GLY A 137 0.75 -18.44 -19.51
C GLY A 137 0.65 -19.38 -18.31
N TYR A 138 -0.54 -19.66 -17.82
CA TYR A 138 -0.73 -20.63 -16.72
C TYR A 138 -0.41 -22.09 -17.12
N ILE A 139 -0.53 -22.44 -18.40
CA ILE A 139 -0.18 -23.79 -18.88
C ILE A 139 1.34 -23.94 -18.94
N THR A 140 2.05 -22.89 -19.35
CA THR A 140 3.51 -22.93 -19.59
C THR A 140 4.34 -22.58 -18.36
N ASP A 141 3.82 -21.75 -17.44
CA ASP A 141 4.59 -21.20 -16.32
C ASP A 141 3.75 -21.08 -15.02
N PHE A 142 2.92 -22.08 -14.76
CA PHE A 142 2.00 -22.10 -13.60
C PHE A 142 2.71 -21.83 -12.28
N SER A 143 3.89 -22.44 -12.09
CA SER A 143 4.65 -22.32 -10.84
C SER A 143 5.06 -20.87 -10.53
N ARG A 144 5.49 -20.10 -11.52
CA ARG A 144 5.85 -18.69 -11.37
C ARG A 144 4.59 -17.83 -11.23
N LEU A 145 3.63 -18.01 -12.14
CA LEU A 145 2.41 -17.22 -12.21
C LEU A 145 1.48 -17.41 -11.01
N ASN A 146 1.63 -18.49 -10.24
CA ASN A 146 0.87 -18.71 -9.01
C ASN A 146 1.50 -18.03 -7.77
N ARG A 147 2.67 -17.40 -7.92
CA ARG A 147 3.34 -16.66 -6.84
C ARG A 147 3.07 -15.19 -7.00
N ARG A 148 2.15 -14.69 -6.19
CA ARG A 148 1.62 -13.32 -6.31
C ARG A 148 2.02 -12.43 -5.14
N MET A 149 2.08 -11.13 -5.42
CA MET A 149 2.30 -10.09 -4.44
C MET A 149 0.94 -9.66 -3.85
N HIS A 150 0.72 -9.97 -2.57
CA HIS A 150 -0.53 -9.58 -1.90
C HIS A 150 -0.41 -8.29 -1.08
N ASN A 151 0.72 -7.60 -1.18
CA ASN A 151 0.97 -6.35 -0.47
C ASN A 151 0.02 -5.26 -0.94
N LYS A 152 -0.39 -4.39 -0.02
CA LYS A 152 -1.21 -3.22 -0.26
C LYS A 152 -0.68 -2.10 0.62
N SER A 153 -0.10 -1.09 -0.02
CA SER A 153 0.40 0.10 0.68
C SER A 153 0.24 1.35 -0.19
N PHE A 154 0.06 2.47 0.48
CA PHE A 154 -0.06 3.79 -0.13
C PHE A 154 0.70 4.77 0.76
N THR A 155 1.93 5.11 0.41
CA THR A 155 2.83 5.92 1.22
C THR A 155 3.05 7.28 0.58
N VAL A 156 2.89 8.33 1.37
CA VAL A 156 2.94 9.73 0.93
C VAL A 156 4.09 10.45 1.62
N ASP A 157 4.96 11.06 0.83
CA ASP A 157 6.11 11.87 1.24
C ASP A 157 7.02 11.18 2.28
N GLY A 158 6.94 9.85 2.40
CA GLY A 158 7.68 9.08 3.38
C GLY A 158 7.28 9.33 4.85
N VAL A 159 6.13 9.97 5.11
CA VAL A 159 5.71 10.35 6.47
C VAL A 159 4.35 9.81 6.88
N VAL A 160 3.48 9.49 5.93
CA VAL A 160 2.18 8.86 6.16
C VAL A 160 2.05 7.64 5.28
N THR A 161 1.54 6.54 5.82
CA THR A 161 1.24 5.34 5.03
C THR A 161 -0.14 4.78 5.35
N LEU A 162 -0.80 4.23 4.34
CA LEU A 162 -2.00 3.40 4.48
C LEU A 162 -1.62 1.96 4.17
N VAL A 163 -1.91 1.06 5.08
CA VAL A 163 -1.74 -0.38 4.91
C VAL A 163 -3.02 -1.10 5.32
N GLY A 164 -3.33 -2.23 4.69
CA GLY A 164 -4.53 -2.98 5.06
C GLY A 164 -4.86 -4.08 4.08
N GLY A 165 -6.10 -4.55 4.13
CA GLY A 165 -6.56 -5.65 3.28
C GLY A 165 -7.30 -5.20 2.03
N ARG A 166 -7.80 -3.95 1.94
CA ARG A 166 -8.55 -3.47 0.77
C ARG A 166 -7.65 -3.29 -0.44
N ASN A 167 -8.05 -3.91 -1.54
CA ASN A 167 -7.52 -3.57 -2.86
C ASN A 167 -8.21 -2.32 -3.42
N ILE A 168 -7.90 -1.95 -4.67
CA ILE A 168 -8.55 -0.85 -5.36
C ILE A 168 -9.62 -1.42 -6.30
N GLY A 169 -10.87 -1.05 -6.03
CA GLY A 169 -12.05 -1.46 -6.78
C GLY A 169 -13.33 -1.18 -6.01
N ASP A 170 -14.45 -0.97 -6.73
CA ASP A 170 -15.75 -0.61 -6.16
C ASP A 170 -16.27 -1.66 -5.18
N ALA A 171 -15.92 -2.95 -5.40
CA ALA A 171 -16.26 -4.04 -4.50
C ALA A 171 -15.63 -3.90 -3.08
N TYR A 172 -14.55 -3.14 -2.95
CA TYR A 172 -13.86 -2.88 -1.67
C TYR A 172 -14.32 -1.60 -1.00
N PHE A 173 -14.83 -0.63 -1.76
CA PHE A 173 -15.20 0.69 -1.24
C PHE A 173 -16.69 0.92 -1.14
N GLY A 174 -17.52 0.12 -1.84
CA GLY A 174 -18.97 0.05 -1.65
C GLY A 174 -19.71 1.37 -1.74
N ALA A 175 -19.58 2.08 -2.86
CA ALA A 175 -20.25 3.38 -3.00
C ALA A 175 -21.77 3.29 -3.21
N GLY A 176 -22.28 2.20 -3.76
CA GLY A 176 -23.70 2.02 -4.09
C GLY A 176 -24.47 1.17 -3.10
N GLU A 177 -23.87 0.08 -2.68
CA GLU A 177 -24.41 -0.93 -1.75
C GLU A 177 -23.36 -1.26 -0.70
N GLU A 178 -23.67 -2.15 0.22
CA GLU A 178 -22.66 -2.62 1.17
C GLU A 178 -21.47 -3.23 0.41
N PRO A 179 -20.22 -2.97 0.84
CA PRO A 179 -19.05 -3.54 0.19
C PRO A 179 -19.12 -5.07 0.23
N LEU A 180 -18.78 -5.72 -0.89
CA LEU A 180 -18.74 -7.18 -0.98
C LEU A 180 -17.69 -7.80 -0.04
N PHE A 181 -16.68 -7.01 0.34
CA PHE A 181 -15.60 -7.42 1.23
C PHE A 181 -15.53 -6.53 2.45
N SER A 182 -15.64 -7.14 3.64
CA SER A 182 -15.35 -6.48 4.90
C SER A 182 -13.85 -6.59 5.17
N ASP A 183 -13.18 -5.45 5.31
CA ASP A 183 -11.74 -5.39 5.56
C ASP A 183 -11.38 -4.16 6.38
N LEU A 184 -10.18 -4.12 6.93
CA LEU A 184 -9.65 -2.99 7.67
C LEU A 184 -8.39 -2.45 7.01
N ASP A 185 -8.36 -1.12 6.85
CA ASP A 185 -7.13 -0.39 6.58
C ASP A 185 -6.74 0.44 7.79
N VAL A 186 -5.46 0.71 7.92
CA VAL A 186 -4.90 1.55 8.96
C VAL A 186 -4.03 2.61 8.31
N MET A 187 -4.30 3.88 8.65
CA MET A 187 -3.35 4.95 8.43
C MET A 187 -2.33 4.94 9.57
N ALA A 188 -1.06 5.07 9.22
CA ALA A 188 0.03 5.09 10.18
C ALA A 188 1.00 6.25 9.92
N ILE A 189 1.53 6.82 11.02
CA ILE A 189 2.64 7.76 11.06
C ILE A 189 3.71 7.27 12.04
N GLY A 190 4.92 7.78 11.92
CA GLY A 190 6.04 7.40 12.78
C GLY A 190 6.88 6.24 12.22
N PRO A 191 7.66 5.53 13.06
CA PRO A 191 8.71 4.61 12.58
C PRO A 191 8.26 3.54 11.59
N VAL A 192 7.02 3.03 11.66
CA VAL A 192 6.53 1.99 10.74
C VAL A 192 6.44 2.47 9.29
N VAL A 193 6.40 3.78 9.05
CA VAL A 193 6.37 4.32 7.66
C VAL A 193 7.68 3.99 6.94
N GLU A 194 8.81 4.06 7.63
CA GLU A 194 10.11 3.66 7.09
C GLU A 194 10.14 2.16 6.79
N ASP A 195 9.62 1.31 7.71
CA ASP A 195 9.49 -0.13 7.46
C ASP A 195 8.68 -0.43 6.19
N VAL A 196 7.58 0.32 5.95
CA VAL A 196 6.73 0.17 4.75
C VAL A 196 7.47 0.64 3.50
N ALA A 197 8.20 1.75 3.57
CA ALA A 197 8.97 2.28 2.45
C ALA A 197 10.12 1.32 2.07
N ASP A 198 10.80 0.74 3.05
CA ASP A 198 11.84 -0.26 2.83
C ASP A 198 11.27 -1.54 2.21
N ASP A 199 10.11 -1.99 2.69
CA ASP A 199 9.44 -3.15 2.10
C ASP A 199 9.01 -2.88 0.66
N PHE A 200 8.41 -1.72 0.39
CA PHE A 200 8.10 -1.29 -0.97
C PHE A 200 9.36 -1.31 -1.86
N ALA A 201 10.47 -0.76 -1.38
CA ALA A 201 11.73 -0.72 -2.13
C ALA A 201 12.26 -2.14 -2.42
N ARG A 202 12.17 -3.07 -1.45
CA ARG A 202 12.55 -4.48 -1.64
C ARG A 202 11.74 -5.13 -2.78
N TYR A 203 10.43 -4.89 -2.84
CA TYR A 203 9.58 -5.38 -3.93
C TYR A 203 9.87 -4.67 -5.24
N TRP A 204 10.02 -3.34 -5.21
CA TRP A 204 10.27 -2.51 -6.38
C TRP A 204 11.52 -2.91 -7.18
N TYR A 205 12.57 -3.33 -6.45
CA TYR A 205 13.85 -3.73 -7.06
C TYR A 205 14.04 -5.24 -7.17
N CYS A 206 13.06 -6.07 -6.81
CA CYS A 206 13.21 -7.52 -6.92
C CYS A 206 13.15 -7.99 -8.38
N LYS A 207 13.74 -9.16 -8.64
CA LYS A 207 13.83 -9.75 -9.99
C LYS A 207 12.49 -10.13 -10.61
N SER A 208 11.46 -10.29 -9.79
CA SER A 208 10.10 -10.61 -10.26
C SER A 208 9.34 -9.38 -10.76
N VAL A 209 9.94 -8.19 -10.69
CA VAL A 209 9.34 -6.92 -11.12
C VAL A 209 9.99 -6.45 -12.41
N SER A 210 9.17 -6.03 -13.36
CA SER A 210 9.61 -5.43 -14.62
C SER A 210 9.01 -4.03 -14.77
N PRO A 211 9.80 -3.04 -15.24
CA PRO A 211 9.26 -1.76 -15.72
C PRO A 211 8.21 -1.99 -16.79
N LEU A 212 7.17 -1.15 -16.83
CA LEU A 212 6.07 -1.30 -17.79
C LEU A 212 6.56 -1.32 -19.23
N GLN A 213 7.55 -0.48 -19.58
CA GLN A 213 8.17 -0.36 -20.89
C GLN A 213 8.83 -1.66 -21.39
N GLN A 214 9.14 -2.61 -20.49
CA GLN A 214 9.64 -3.93 -20.88
C GLN A 214 8.51 -4.95 -21.12
N VAL A 215 7.30 -4.60 -20.78
CA VAL A 215 6.12 -5.48 -20.82
C VAL A 215 5.11 -5.01 -21.87
N LEU A 216 4.99 -3.69 -22.02
CA LEU A 216 4.09 -3.03 -22.96
C LEU A 216 4.88 -2.00 -23.75
N ASP A 217 4.47 -1.81 -24.99
CA ASP A 217 4.95 -0.67 -25.79
C ASP A 217 4.32 0.60 -25.24
N VAL A 218 5.15 1.45 -24.64
CA VAL A 218 4.76 2.75 -24.07
C VAL A 218 5.26 3.83 -25.00
N PRO A 219 4.39 4.62 -25.64
CA PRO A 219 4.81 5.71 -26.53
C PRO A 219 5.67 6.74 -25.79
N GLU A 220 6.61 7.33 -26.50
CA GLU A 220 7.37 8.47 -25.98
C GLU A 220 6.47 9.72 -25.93
N GLY A 221 6.56 10.48 -24.84
CA GLY A 221 5.78 11.67 -24.60
C GLY A 221 4.43 11.39 -23.90
N GLU A 222 3.83 12.44 -23.41
CA GLU A 222 2.54 12.35 -22.70
C GLU A 222 1.41 11.95 -23.65
N MET A 223 0.71 10.85 -23.34
CA MET A 223 -0.38 10.35 -24.17
C MET A 223 -1.67 11.17 -24.00
N ALA A 224 -1.98 11.66 -22.82
CA ALA A 224 -3.17 12.45 -22.53
C ALA A 224 -3.02 13.27 -21.26
N ASP A 225 -3.79 14.36 -21.20
CA ASP A 225 -3.83 15.25 -20.04
C ASP A 225 -4.67 14.72 -18.88
N ARG A 226 -5.52 13.72 -19.10
CA ARG A 226 -6.45 13.21 -18.09
C ARG A 226 -6.85 11.78 -18.36
N ILE A 227 -7.24 11.09 -17.29
CA ILE A 227 -7.93 9.81 -17.38
C ILE A 227 -9.42 10.11 -17.55
N GLU A 228 -9.99 9.67 -18.67
CA GLU A 228 -11.39 9.90 -18.93
C GLU A 228 -12.28 8.94 -18.14
N LEU A 229 -13.29 9.52 -17.48
CA LEU A 229 -14.37 8.73 -16.92
C LEU A 229 -15.43 8.49 -18.02
N PRO A 230 -16.00 7.28 -18.13
CA PRO A 230 -17.08 7.03 -19.05
C PRO A 230 -18.21 8.05 -18.90
N ALA A 231 -18.76 8.54 -20.02
CA ALA A 231 -19.82 9.54 -19.99
C ALA A 231 -21.06 9.09 -19.19
N SER A 232 -21.35 7.79 -19.19
CA SER A 232 -22.43 7.17 -18.40
C SER A 232 -22.24 7.37 -16.88
N TRP A 233 -21.02 7.58 -16.41
CA TRP A 233 -20.72 7.75 -14.99
C TRP A 233 -20.91 9.18 -14.47
N HIS A 234 -20.97 10.18 -15.35
CA HIS A 234 -21.16 11.58 -14.93
C HIS A 234 -22.48 11.83 -14.18
N ASN A 235 -23.53 11.05 -14.50
CA ASN A 235 -24.84 11.17 -13.85
C ASN A 235 -25.14 9.97 -12.91
N ASP A 236 -24.15 9.13 -12.64
CA ASP A 236 -24.33 7.96 -11.77
C ASP A 236 -24.32 8.35 -10.29
N ALA A 237 -25.27 7.81 -9.53
CA ALA A 237 -25.42 8.07 -8.10
C ALA A 237 -24.16 7.64 -7.29
N MET A 238 -23.47 6.59 -7.76
CA MET A 238 -22.24 6.09 -7.14
C MET A 238 -21.11 7.10 -7.32
N THR A 239 -20.93 7.65 -8.52
CA THR A 239 -19.94 8.72 -8.79
C THR A 239 -20.16 9.91 -7.87
N HIS A 240 -21.39 10.40 -7.78
CA HIS A 240 -21.71 11.52 -6.89
C HIS A 240 -21.46 11.18 -5.41
N ARG A 241 -21.63 9.93 -5.01
CA ARG A 241 -21.34 9.49 -3.63
C ARG A 241 -19.84 9.51 -3.33
N TYR A 242 -19.00 9.04 -4.26
CA TYR A 242 -17.53 9.15 -4.13
C TYR A 242 -17.08 10.60 -4.06
N LEU A 243 -17.52 11.45 -5.00
CA LEU A 243 -17.15 12.87 -5.07
C LEU A 243 -17.54 13.60 -3.78
N ARG A 244 -18.80 13.46 -3.34
CA ARG A 244 -19.25 14.07 -2.07
C ARG A 244 -18.43 13.59 -0.88
N LYS A 245 -18.05 12.31 -0.83
CA LYS A 245 -17.25 11.78 0.27
C LYS A 245 -15.83 12.34 0.29
N MET A 246 -15.21 12.48 -0.88
CA MET A 246 -13.90 13.12 -1.00
C MET A 246 -13.93 14.57 -0.53
N GLU A 247 -14.93 15.34 -0.98
CA GLU A 247 -15.09 16.74 -0.60
C GLU A 247 -15.40 16.93 0.89
N SER A 248 -16.28 16.08 1.44
CA SER A 248 -16.76 16.19 2.83
C SER A 248 -15.88 15.51 3.86
N SER A 249 -14.84 14.80 3.47
CA SER A 249 -13.99 14.05 4.41
C SER A 249 -13.11 15.01 5.22
N PRO A 250 -13.31 15.12 6.55
CA PRO A 250 -12.49 15.97 7.40
C PRO A 250 -11.14 15.34 7.73
N PHE A 251 -10.88 14.12 7.27
CA PHE A 251 -9.72 13.31 7.62
C PHE A 251 -8.39 14.05 7.50
N ILE A 252 -8.15 14.69 6.34
CA ILE A 252 -6.90 15.44 6.11
C ILE A 252 -6.81 16.67 7.01
N ASN A 253 -7.90 17.40 7.19
CA ASN A 253 -7.90 18.58 8.07
C ASN A 253 -7.56 18.17 9.49
N HIS A 254 -8.21 17.13 10.02
CA HIS A 254 -7.91 16.62 11.35
C HIS A 254 -6.48 16.09 11.48
N LEU A 255 -5.91 15.47 10.42
CA LEU A 255 -4.51 15.05 10.43
C LEU A 255 -3.56 16.25 10.48
N VAL A 256 -3.78 17.25 9.63
CA VAL A 256 -2.94 18.45 9.55
C VAL A 256 -3.06 19.30 10.82
N ASP A 257 -4.25 19.42 11.37
CA ASP A 257 -4.52 20.18 12.61
C ASP A 257 -4.11 19.40 13.88
N GLY A 258 -3.61 18.17 13.75
CA GLY A 258 -3.22 17.32 14.87
C GLY A 258 -4.38 16.88 15.77
N THR A 259 -5.63 16.97 15.28
CA THR A 259 -6.84 16.62 16.03
C THR A 259 -7.37 15.22 15.70
N LEU A 260 -6.71 14.49 14.79
CA LEU A 260 -7.07 13.12 14.48
C LEU A 260 -6.83 12.23 15.72
N PRO A 261 -7.81 11.44 16.18
CA PRO A 261 -7.66 10.60 17.39
C PRO A 261 -6.75 9.39 17.09
N LEU A 262 -5.45 9.58 17.20
CA LEU A 262 -4.45 8.56 16.94
C LEU A 262 -4.30 7.62 18.14
N ILE A 263 -4.20 6.33 17.85
CA ILE A 263 -3.83 5.28 18.81
C ILE A 263 -2.32 5.13 18.76
N TRP A 264 -1.63 5.46 19.84
CA TRP A 264 -0.17 5.34 19.90
C TRP A 264 0.25 3.96 20.41
N ALA A 265 1.04 3.25 19.60
CA ALA A 265 1.47 1.90 19.91
C ALA A 265 2.83 1.57 19.27
N LYS A 266 3.56 0.62 19.88
CA LYS A 266 4.71 -0.01 19.24
C LYS A 266 4.21 -0.87 18.11
N THR A 267 4.63 -0.56 16.88
CA THR A 267 4.12 -1.19 15.65
C THR A 267 5.27 -1.80 14.87
N ARG A 268 5.01 -2.88 14.18
CA ARG A 268 5.96 -3.55 13.27
C ARG A 268 5.25 -3.97 12.00
N LEU A 269 5.89 -3.77 10.86
CA LEU A 269 5.46 -4.31 9.58
C LEU A 269 5.98 -5.74 9.41
N LEU A 270 5.12 -6.60 8.92
CA LEU A 270 5.49 -7.94 8.43
C LEU A 270 5.01 -8.11 7.01
N SER A 271 5.89 -8.56 6.14
CA SER A 271 5.57 -8.94 4.77
C SER A 271 6.32 -10.21 4.38
N ASP A 272 5.90 -10.84 3.30
CA ASP A 272 6.64 -11.96 2.69
C ASP A 272 7.97 -11.47 2.09
N ASP A 273 8.91 -12.37 1.94
CA ASP A 273 10.13 -12.12 1.18
C ASP A 273 9.80 -12.03 -0.33
N PRO A 274 10.19 -10.96 -1.05
CA PRO A 274 9.99 -10.85 -2.50
C PRO A 274 10.55 -12.03 -3.30
N ALA A 275 11.59 -12.71 -2.81
CA ALA A 275 12.14 -13.93 -3.39
C ALA A 275 11.13 -15.09 -3.45
N LYS A 276 9.98 -14.96 -2.79
CA LYS A 276 8.82 -15.85 -2.96
C LYS A 276 8.36 -15.86 -4.42
N GLY A 277 8.36 -14.73 -5.11
CA GLY A 277 8.05 -14.63 -6.53
C GLY A 277 8.94 -15.52 -7.40
N GLU A 278 10.22 -15.65 -7.04
CA GLU A 278 11.19 -16.53 -7.71
C GLU A 278 11.14 -18.01 -7.22
N GLY A 279 10.38 -18.30 -6.16
CA GLY A 279 10.39 -19.62 -5.50
C GLY A 279 11.64 -19.90 -4.68
N LYS A 280 12.38 -18.86 -4.34
CA LYS A 280 13.66 -18.95 -3.59
C LYS A 280 13.54 -18.50 -2.14
N ALA A 281 12.38 -18.00 -1.72
CA ALA A 281 12.17 -17.60 -0.34
C ALA A 281 12.36 -18.79 0.62
N LYS A 282 13.15 -18.58 1.66
CA LYS A 282 13.34 -19.58 2.70
C LYS A 282 12.11 -19.62 3.61
N ARG A 283 11.78 -20.82 4.15
CA ARG A 283 10.57 -21.02 4.96
C ARG A 283 10.48 -20.04 6.14
N HIS A 284 11.59 -19.70 6.77
CA HIS A 284 11.64 -18.78 7.91
C HIS A 284 11.46 -17.30 7.51
N SER A 285 11.62 -16.94 6.23
CA SER A 285 11.38 -15.59 5.73
C SER A 285 9.92 -15.37 5.26
N LEU A 286 9.09 -16.41 5.34
CA LEU A 286 7.67 -16.32 4.98
C LEU A 286 6.85 -15.77 6.15
N LEU A 287 5.81 -15.02 5.81
CA LEU A 287 4.94 -14.31 6.75
C LEU A 287 4.43 -15.17 7.93
N PRO A 288 3.93 -16.43 7.74
CA PRO A 288 3.42 -17.20 8.85
C PRO A 288 4.45 -17.49 9.95
N GLN A 289 5.71 -17.78 9.56
CA GLN A 289 6.77 -18.04 10.54
C GLN A 289 7.17 -16.76 11.26
N ARG A 290 7.41 -15.69 10.52
CA ARG A 290 7.76 -14.38 11.09
C ARG A 290 6.67 -13.83 12.01
N LEU A 291 5.39 -14.06 11.69
CA LEU A 291 4.27 -13.66 12.53
C LEU A 291 4.34 -14.35 13.91
N PHE A 292 4.58 -15.67 13.94
CA PHE A 292 4.72 -16.41 15.20
C PHE A 292 5.94 -15.96 16.01
N ASP A 293 7.06 -15.69 15.35
CA ASP A 293 8.29 -15.21 16.02
C ASP A 293 8.05 -13.85 16.71
N ILE A 294 7.28 -12.95 16.07
CA ILE A 294 6.95 -11.63 16.62
C ILE A 294 5.86 -11.68 17.68
N MET A 295 4.81 -12.49 17.49
CA MET A 295 3.77 -12.67 18.51
C MET A 295 4.35 -13.24 19.80
N GLY A 296 5.45 -13.98 19.72
CA GLY A 296 6.14 -14.50 20.89
C GLY A 296 5.26 -15.35 21.79
N SER A 297 5.22 -15.03 23.06
CA SER A 297 4.38 -15.71 24.07
C SER A 297 3.47 -14.70 24.76
N PRO A 298 2.36 -14.33 24.16
CA PRO A 298 1.39 -13.44 24.79
C PRO A 298 0.84 -14.08 26.05
N SER A 299 0.60 -13.25 27.09
CA SER A 299 0.13 -13.70 28.40
C SER A 299 -1.37 -13.49 28.63
N GLU A 300 -2.00 -12.52 27.93
CA GLU A 300 -3.34 -12.09 28.26
C GLU A 300 -4.31 -12.19 27.07
N ARG A 301 -3.99 -11.50 25.95
CA ARG A 301 -4.91 -11.37 24.83
C ARG A 301 -4.20 -11.22 23.49
N ILE A 302 -4.84 -11.75 22.43
CA ILE A 302 -4.53 -11.47 21.01
C ILE A 302 -5.82 -11.14 20.30
N ASP A 303 -5.83 -10.07 19.55
CA ASP A 303 -6.88 -9.72 18.59
C ASP A 303 -6.31 -9.82 17.17
N ILE A 304 -6.99 -10.56 16.30
CA ILE A 304 -6.61 -10.79 14.92
C ILE A 304 -7.69 -10.23 14.02
N ILE A 305 -7.35 -9.30 13.15
CA ILE A 305 -8.26 -8.77 12.13
C ILE A 305 -7.75 -9.22 10.77
N SER A 306 -8.56 -9.99 10.05
CA SER A 306 -8.20 -10.49 8.71
C SER A 306 -9.48 -10.76 7.91
N ALA A 307 -9.55 -10.28 6.68
CA ALA A 307 -10.66 -10.57 5.76
C ALA A 307 -10.74 -12.06 5.40
N TYR A 308 -9.59 -12.76 5.40
CA TYR A 308 -9.49 -14.18 5.06
C TYR A 308 -8.60 -14.88 6.09
N PHE A 309 -9.20 -15.33 7.19
CA PHE A 309 -8.49 -16.06 8.21
C PHE A 309 -8.38 -17.55 7.84
N VAL A 310 -7.29 -17.92 7.17
CA VAL A 310 -7.00 -19.31 6.76
C VAL A 310 -5.69 -19.78 7.42
N PRO A 311 -5.71 -20.10 8.71
CA PRO A 311 -4.53 -20.56 9.41
C PRO A 311 -4.14 -21.96 8.93
N THR A 312 -2.84 -22.20 8.77
CA THR A 312 -2.31 -23.54 8.52
C THR A 312 -2.56 -24.46 9.73
N ARG A 313 -2.43 -25.78 9.57
CA ARG A 313 -2.49 -26.74 10.70
C ARG A 313 -1.54 -26.33 11.84
N ALA A 314 -0.33 -25.85 11.51
CA ALA A 314 0.63 -25.36 12.49
C ALA A 314 0.13 -24.10 13.19
N GLY A 315 -0.50 -23.18 12.45
CA GLY A 315 -1.11 -21.97 12.99
C GLY A 315 -2.22 -22.27 13.99
N VAL A 316 -3.16 -23.14 13.61
CA VAL A 316 -4.23 -23.62 14.52
C VAL A 316 -3.64 -24.23 15.80
N ALA A 317 -2.65 -25.11 15.66
CA ALA A 317 -2.01 -25.74 16.82
C ALA A 317 -1.33 -24.72 17.73
N GLN A 318 -0.75 -23.64 17.18
CA GLN A 318 -0.13 -22.57 17.96
C GLN A 318 -1.20 -21.76 18.73
N LEU A 319 -2.26 -21.34 18.06
CA LEU A 319 -3.37 -20.61 18.72
C LEU A 319 -4.01 -21.43 19.84
N LEU A 320 -4.26 -22.73 19.58
CA LEU A 320 -4.78 -23.64 20.61
C LEU A 320 -3.85 -23.77 21.83
N ARG A 321 -2.51 -23.79 21.61
CA ARG A 321 -1.55 -23.79 22.72
C ARG A 321 -1.64 -22.51 23.57
N MET A 322 -1.84 -21.35 22.93
CA MET A 322 -2.03 -20.07 23.65
C MET A 322 -3.32 -20.07 24.47
N VAL A 323 -4.43 -20.51 23.88
CA VAL A 323 -5.71 -20.65 24.60
C VAL A 323 -5.58 -21.58 25.82
N ARG A 324 -4.89 -22.71 25.69
CA ARG A 324 -4.62 -23.63 26.81
C ARG A 324 -3.77 -23.01 27.93
N LYS A 325 -2.99 -21.97 27.62
CA LYS A 325 -2.24 -21.18 28.61
C LYS A 325 -3.04 -19.99 29.20
N GLY A 326 -4.32 -19.86 28.83
CA GLY A 326 -5.20 -18.82 29.36
C GLY A 326 -5.25 -17.54 28.53
N VAL A 327 -4.58 -17.51 27.35
CA VAL A 327 -4.63 -16.32 26.47
C VAL A 327 -6.00 -16.23 25.81
N LYS A 328 -6.64 -15.06 25.91
CA LYS A 328 -7.88 -14.76 25.18
C LYS A 328 -7.55 -14.45 23.72
N ILE A 329 -8.25 -15.08 22.77
CA ILE A 329 -8.07 -14.85 21.34
C ILE A 329 -9.40 -14.39 20.76
N ALA A 330 -9.41 -13.23 20.06
CA ALA A 330 -10.51 -12.76 19.23
C ALA A 330 -10.03 -12.71 17.76
N ILE A 331 -10.92 -13.11 16.83
CA ILE A 331 -10.63 -13.19 15.38
C ILE A 331 -11.78 -12.51 14.65
#